data_10ebe4a853491658993110017d7e7baf
#
_entry.id   10ebe4a853491658993110017d7e7baf
#
_cell.length_a   1.000
_cell.length_b   1.000
_cell.length_c   1.000
_cell.angle_alpha   90.00
_cell.angle_beta   90.00
_cell.angle_gamma   90.00
#
_symmetry.space_group_name_H-M   'P 1'
#
loop_
_entity.id
_entity.type
_entity.pdbx_description
1 polymer ?
#
loop_
_entity_poly.entity_id
_entity_poly.type
_entity_poly.pdbx_seq_one_letter_code
_entity_poly.pdbx_strand_id
1 'polypeptide(L)'
;DRPVGYLVSQLGEPTIVGGEFVYATAKGKKGLLNYIYNHRSQGDTFQWNEGLHDQSYRFYPDGKEGHETMPFMTGRIVDVKGALEELPYPKDVSGNLVFSVTDPLAEWNTGTWRLSVWHGEGSVEKMPPETAAAVTLPHGTLALLAFGTLAVQDLIFQEKLSGSDAGLELVEDLFPQTKCYINEWY
;
A
#
# COMPACT_ATOMS: atom_id res chain seq x y z
N ASP A 1 -24.79 10.42 19.01
CA ASP A 1 -24.43 10.41 17.59
C ASP A 1 -22.93 10.15 17.46
N ARG A 2 -22.56 9.20 16.60
CA ARG A 2 -21.15 8.92 16.31
C ARG A 2 -20.75 9.68 15.06
N PRO A 3 -19.64 10.45 15.05
CA PRO A 3 -19.15 11.10 13.84
C PRO A 3 -18.82 10.06 12.77
N VAL A 4 -19.19 10.35 11.52
CA VAL A 4 -19.03 9.44 10.37
C VAL A 4 -18.12 9.98 9.28
N GLY A 5 -17.55 11.17 9.50
CA GLY A 5 -16.57 11.81 8.60
C GLY A 5 -16.30 13.24 9.02
N TYR A 6 -15.20 13.78 8.50
CA TYR A 6 -14.84 15.20 8.66
C TYR A 6 -14.05 15.69 7.44
N LEU A 7 -14.03 16.98 7.27
CA LEU A 7 -13.28 17.69 6.25
C LEU A 7 -12.50 18.83 6.91
N VAL A 8 -11.22 18.91 6.61
CA VAL A 8 -10.38 20.07 6.90
C VAL A 8 -10.07 20.72 5.56
N SER A 9 -10.47 21.98 5.37
CA SER A 9 -10.25 22.68 4.11
C SER A 9 -9.77 24.09 4.34
N GLN A 10 -8.97 24.57 3.40
CA GLN A 10 -8.56 25.96 3.30
C GLN A 10 -9.32 26.61 2.16
N LEU A 11 -10.05 27.67 2.48
CA LEU A 11 -10.73 28.47 1.48
C LEU A 11 -9.71 29.30 0.70
N GLY A 12 -9.85 29.30 -0.62
CA GLY A 12 -8.98 30.07 -1.53
C GLY A 12 -9.63 30.21 -2.89
N GLU A 13 -9.41 31.35 -3.55
CA GLU A 13 -9.87 31.56 -4.92
C GLU A 13 -8.71 31.35 -5.90
N PRO A 14 -8.92 30.64 -7.02
CA PRO A 14 -10.19 29.99 -7.44
C PRO A 14 -10.39 28.58 -6.87
N THR A 15 -9.43 28.05 -6.07
CA THR A 15 -9.43 26.66 -5.61
C THR A 15 -9.55 26.57 -4.09
N ILE A 16 -10.50 25.77 -3.62
CA ILE A 16 -10.60 25.34 -2.22
C ILE A 16 -9.78 24.07 -2.08
N VAL A 17 -8.83 24.05 -1.15
CA VAL A 17 -7.96 22.89 -0.90
C VAL A 17 -8.44 22.14 0.33
N GLY A 18 -8.81 20.87 0.16
CA GLY A 18 -9.08 19.92 1.23
C GLY A 18 -7.77 19.30 1.71
N GLY A 19 -7.34 19.65 2.91
CA GLY A 19 -6.19 19.03 3.56
C GLY A 19 -6.50 17.60 4.03
N GLU A 20 -7.69 17.41 4.64
CA GLU A 20 -8.17 16.10 5.08
C GLU A 20 -9.63 15.91 4.63
N PHE A 21 -9.90 14.77 3.99
CA PHE A 21 -11.23 14.35 3.56
C PHE A 21 -11.46 12.91 4.01
N VAL A 22 -12.01 12.76 5.21
CA VAL A 22 -12.11 11.47 5.89
C VAL A 22 -13.56 11.08 6.12
N TYR A 23 -13.92 9.85 5.80
CA TYR A 23 -15.26 9.32 5.98
C TYR A 23 -15.24 7.82 6.33
N ALA A 24 -16.14 7.42 7.23
CA ALA A 24 -16.29 6.03 7.65
C ALA A 24 -17.49 5.33 6.98
N THR A 25 -18.35 6.08 6.29
CA THR A 25 -19.57 5.55 5.66
C THR A 25 -19.89 6.29 4.36
N ALA A 26 -20.62 5.64 3.44
CA ALA A 26 -21.12 6.28 2.23
C ALA A 26 -22.01 7.51 2.54
N LYS A 27 -22.77 7.47 3.64
CA LYS A 27 -23.59 8.61 4.10
C LYS A 27 -22.70 9.76 4.53
N GLY A 28 -21.58 9.48 5.23
CA GLY A 28 -20.59 10.48 5.61
C GLY A 28 -19.98 11.13 4.38
N LYS A 29 -19.51 10.33 3.40
CA LYS A 29 -18.97 10.84 2.14
C LYS A 29 -19.95 11.75 1.41
N LYS A 30 -21.22 11.31 1.24
CA LYS A 30 -22.26 12.12 0.60
C LYS A 30 -22.52 13.44 1.34
N GLY A 31 -22.49 13.42 2.68
CA GLY A 31 -22.65 14.60 3.50
C GLY A 31 -21.53 15.62 3.26
N LEU A 32 -20.29 15.17 3.21
CA LEU A 32 -19.13 16.02 2.93
C LEU A 32 -19.13 16.57 1.49
N LEU A 33 -19.45 15.74 0.50
CA LEU A 33 -19.59 16.20 -0.90
C LEU A 33 -20.72 17.24 -1.04
N ASN A 34 -21.85 17.05 -0.35
CA ASN A 34 -22.94 18.04 -0.33
C ASN A 34 -22.50 19.34 0.37
N TYR A 35 -21.70 19.25 1.42
CA TYR A 35 -21.09 20.43 2.03
C TYR A 35 -20.22 21.20 1.02
N ILE A 36 -19.32 20.53 0.32
CA ILE A 36 -18.48 21.11 -0.74
C ILE A 36 -19.35 21.79 -1.80
N TYR A 37 -20.37 21.08 -2.31
CA TYR A 37 -21.28 21.63 -3.30
C TYR A 37 -21.99 22.91 -2.83
N ASN A 38 -22.36 23.01 -1.57
CA ASN A 38 -22.98 24.21 -1.01
C ASN A 38 -22.01 25.39 -0.87
N HIS A 39 -20.69 25.15 -0.93
CA HIS A 39 -19.66 26.19 -0.90
C HIS A 39 -19.15 26.59 -2.30
N ARG A 40 -19.80 26.14 -3.37
CA ARG A 40 -19.42 26.43 -4.76
C ARG A 40 -19.40 27.93 -5.14
N SER A 41 -19.96 28.79 -4.30
CA SER A 41 -19.85 30.26 -4.47
C SER A 41 -18.54 30.85 -3.93
N GLN A 42 -17.72 30.02 -3.25
CA GLN A 42 -16.47 30.42 -2.61
C GLN A 42 -15.25 29.94 -3.38
N GLY A 43 -15.43 29.17 -4.44
CA GLY A 43 -14.36 28.67 -5.30
C GLY A 43 -14.92 27.85 -6.46
N ASP A 44 -14.21 27.89 -7.58
CA ASP A 44 -14.59 27.19 -8.81
C ASP A 44 -14.21 25.71 -8.79
N THR A 45 -13.17 25.38 -8.02
CA THR A 45 -12.61 24.04 -7.92
C THR A 45 -12.43 23.62 -6.46
N PHE A 46 -12.66 22.35 -6.19
CA PHE A 46 -12.29 21.74 -4.92
C PHE A 46 -11.28 20.61 -5.19
N GLN A 47 -10.13 20.66 -4.53
CA GLN A 47 -9.05 19.70 -4.68
C GLN A 47 -8.75 19.03 -3.34
N TRP A 48 -8.59 17.72 -3.34
CA TRP A 48 -8.18 16.96 -2.15
C TRP A 48 -7.30 15.76 -2.54
N ASN A 49 -6.56 15.24 -1.55
CA ASN A 49 -5.80 14.03 -1.71
C ASN A 49 -6.63 12.82 -1.25
N GLU A 50 -6.58 11.74 -2.01
CA GLU A 50 -7.22 10.48 -1.64
C GLU A 50 -6.30 9.29 -1.93
N GLY A 51 -6.58 8.15 -1.28
CA GLY A 51 -5.83 6.92 -1.53
C GLY A 51 -6.12 6.36 -2.91
N LEU A 52 -5.13 5.75 -3.56
CA LEU A 52 -5.27 5.10 -4.87
C LEU A 52 -6.38 4.05 -4.92
N HIS A 53 -6.81 3.55 -3.77
CA HIS A 53 -7.90 2.58 -3.65
C HIS A 53 -9.29 3.22 -3.70
N ASP A 54 -9.42 4.55 -3.56
CA ASP A 54 -10.69 5.24 -3.74
C ASP A 54 -10.94 5.44 -5.24
N GLN A 55 -11.91 4.74 -5.76
CA GLN A 55 -12.33 4.82 -7.16
C GLN A 55 -13.72 5.43 -7.30
N SER A 56 -14.17 6.18 -6.31
CA SER A 56 -15.51 6.78 -6.31
C SER A 56 -15.74 7.81 -7.40
N TYR A 57 -14.68 8.40 -7.96
CA TYR A 57 -14.76 9.25 -9.14
C TYR A 57 -15.49 8.58 -10.33
N ARG A 58 -15.43 7.25 -10.43
CA ARG A 58 -16.13 6.49 -11.48
C ARG A 58 -17.66 6.59 -11.40
N PHE A 59 -18.17 7.07 -10.28
CA PHE A 59 -19.60 7.23 -10.03
C PHE A 59 -20.07 8.69 -10.10
N TYR A 60 -19.19 9.62 -10.42
CA TYR A 60 -19.56 11.02 -10.60
C TYR A 60 -20.16 11.25 -12.00
N PRO A 61 -21.28 12.01 -12.12
CA PRO A 61 -22.04 12.03 -13.37
C PRO A 61 -21.42 12.89 -14.47
N ASP A 62 -20.55 13.84 -14.13
CA ASP A 62 -20.16 14.89 -15.07
C ASP A 62 -18.83 14.67 -15.80
N GLY A 63 -17.99 13.72 -15.34
CA GLY A 63 -16.69 13.43 -15.93
C GLY A 63 -15.74 14.65 -16.02
N LYS A 64 -15.93 15.62 -15.14
CA LYS A 64 -15.12 16.85 -15.06
C LYS A 64 -14.01 16.74 -14.00
N GLU A 65 -13.95 15.61 -13.32
CA GLU A 65 -12.94 15.33 -12.32
C GLU A 65 -11.61 15.04 -13.00
N GLY A 66 -10.58 15.74 -12.56
CA GLY A 66 -9.19 15.41 -12.89
C GLY A 66 -8.60 14.53 -11.79
N HIS A 67 -7.92 13.44 -12.18
CA HIS A 67 -7.13 12.64 -11.28
C HIS A 67 -5.66 12.71 -11.66
N GLU A 68 -4.82 13.03 -10.70
CA GLU A 68 -3.37 13.00 -10.86
C GLU A 68 -2.78 12.05 -9.83
N THR A 69 -1.94 11.12 -10.29
CA THR A 69 -1.19 10.23 -9.40
C THR A 69 0.17 10.84 -9.13
N MET A 70 0.44 11.13 -7.87
CA MET A 70 1.67 11.74 -7.43
C MET A 70 2.42 10.79 -6.48
N PRO A 71 3.71 10.48 -6.71
CA PRO A 71 4.52 9.76 -5.73
C PRO A 71 4.72 10.66 -4.52
N PHE A 72 4.26 10.20 -3.36
CA PHE A 72 4.29 10.98 -2.13
C PHE A 72 5.40 10.54 -1.19
N MET A 73 5.56 9.24 -0.99
CA MET A 73 6.56 8.68 -0.10
C MET A 73 7.32 7.53 -0.74
N THR A 74 8.56 7.35 -0.30
CA THR A 74 9.38 6.18 -0.62
C THR A 74 9.63 5.39 0.65
N GLY A 75 9.23 4.12 0.66
CA GLY A 75 9.49 3.19 1.74
C GLY A 75 10.68 2.28 1.44
N ARG A 76 11.50 1.98 2.44
CA ARG A 76 12.61 1.05 2.35
C ARG A 76 12.66 0.12 3.56
N ILE A 77 12.88 -1.17 3.33
CA ILE A 77 13.21 -2.13 4.39
C ILE A 77 14.71 -2.01 4.67
N VAL A 78 15.06 -1.58 5.87
CA VAL A 78 16.45 -1.44 6.31
C VAL A 78 16.98 -2.71 6.99
N ASP A 79 16.10 -3.52 7.54
CA ASP A 79 16.38 -4.83 8.16
C ASP A 79 15.30 -5.82 7.73
N VAL A 80 15.68 -6.77 6.87
CA VAL A 80 14.76 -7.77 6.33
C VAL A 80 14.16 -8.63 7.45
N LYS A 81 14.99 -9.06 8.41
CA LYS A 81 14.52 -9.90 9.51
C LYS A 81 13.51 -9.18 10.38
N GLY A 82 13.91 -8.05 10.95
CA GLY A 82 13.05 -7.28 11.86
C GLY A 82 11.76 -6.82 11.19
N ALA A 83 11.84 -6.32 9.95
CA ALA A 83 10.66 -5.86 9.24
C ALA A 83 9.64 -6.97 8.97
N LEU A 84 10.08 -8.16 8.55
CA LEU A 84 9.18 -9.26 8.25
C LEU A 84 8.66 -9.98 9.51
N GLU A 85 9.37 -9.95 10.63
CA GLU A 85 8.88 -10.50 11.90
C GLU A 85 7.79 -9.63 12.55
N GLU A 86 7.78 -8.33 12.25
CA GLU A 86 6.78 -7.39 12.79
C GLU A 86 5.53 -7.22 11.88
N LEU A 87 5.52 -7.82 10.69
CA LEU A 87 4.36 -7.74 9.80
C LEU A 87 3.18 -8.57 10.35
N PRO A 88 1.96 -8.03 10.29
CA PRO A 88 0.75 -8.80 10.58
C PRO A 88 0.37 -9.65 9.36
N TYR A 89 0.65 -10.94 9.41
CA TYR A 89 0.25 -11.88 8.35
C TYR A 89 -1.23 -12.31 8.50
N PRO A 90 -1.88 -12.80 7.41
CA PRO A 90 -3.20 -13.42 7.51
C PRO A 90 -3.17 -14.63 8.45
N LYS A 91 -4.12 -14.68 9.39
CA LYS A 91 -4.14 -15.72 10.45
C LYS A 91 -4.50 -17.12 9.95
N ASP A 92 -5.16 -17.20 8.82
CA ASP A 92 -5.59 -18.42 8.14
C ASP A 92 -4.56 -18.95 7.14
N VAL A 93 -3.46 -18.21 6.93
CA VAL A 93 -2.34 -18.62 6.09
C VAL A 93 -1.17 -19.06 6.95
N SER A 94 -0.58 -20.20 6.59
CA SER A 94 0.64 -20.73 7.22
C SER A 94 1.54 -21.32 6.15
N GLY A 95 2.84 -21.13 6.30
CA GLY A 95 3.79 -21.66 5.33
C GLY A 95 5.23 -21.28 5.61
N ASN A 96 6.13 -21.88 4.82
CA ASN A 96 7.56 -21.58 4.85
C ASN A 96 7.99 -21.13 3.45
N LEU A 97 8.32 -19.86 3.33
CA LEU A 97 8.80 -19.26 2.09
C LEU A 97 10.32 -19.08 2.16
N VAL A 98 11.04 -19.75 1.27
CA VAL A 98 12.47 -19.49 1.06
C VAL A 98 12.61 -18.51 -0.10
N PHE A 99 13.21 -17.35 0.16
CA PHE A 99 13.34 -16.29 -0.84
C PHE A 99 14.74 -15.69 -0.85
N SER A 100 15.16 -15.20 -2.01
CA SER A 100 16.43 -14.52 -2.18
C SER A 100 16.21 -13.03 -2.42
N VAL A 101 16.90 -12.17 -1.66
CA VAL A 101 16.86 -10.73 -1.78
C VAL A 101 18.21 -10.20 -2.26
N THR A 102 18.19 -9.25 -3.19
CA THR A 102 19.34 -8.46 -3.60
C THR A 102 19.17 -7.01 -3.16
N ASP A 103 20.09 -6.51 -2.36
CA ASP A 103 20.12 -5.13 -1.88
C ASP A 103 21.51 -4.52 -2.06
N PRO A 104 21.74 -3.71 -3.12
CA PRO A 104 23.05 -3.15 -3.41
C PRO A 104 23.50 -2.04 -2.43
N LEU A 105 22.59 -1.51 -1.63
CA LEU A 105 22.87 -0.43 -0.68
C LEU A 105 23.01 -0.93 0.76
N ALA A 106 22.50 -2.13 1.06
CA ALA A 106 22.52 -2.74 2.39
C ALA A 106 22.88 -4.22 2.26
N GLU A 107 24.18 -4.51 2.19
CA GLU A 107 24.70 -5.86 1.95
C GLU A 107 24.21 -6.87 2.99
N TRP A 108 23.93 -6.44 4.23
CA TRP A 108 23.40 -7.31 5.29
C TRP A 108 22.01 -7.87 4.98
N ASN A 109 21.23 -7.18 4.13
CA ASN A 109 19.92 -7.64 3.63
C ASN A 109 20.04 -8.64 2.48
N THR A 110 21.16 -8.59 1.74
CA THR A 110 21.37 -9.49 0.60
C THR A 110 21.57 -10.92 1.07
N GLY A 111 20.90 -11.86 0.41
CA GLY A 111 21.06 -13.29 0.65
C GLY A 111 19.74 -14.04 0.60
N THR A 112 19.80 -15.30 0.99
CA THR A 112 18.66 -16.20 1.06
C THR A 112 18.10 -16.21 2.48
N TRP A 113 16.78 -16.10 2.59
CA TRP A 113 16.04 -16.00 3.82
C TRP A 113 14.93 -17.04 3.84
N ARG A 114 14.55 -17.51 5.02
CA ARG A 114 13.34 -18.28 5.24
C ARG A 114 12.40 -17.50 6.12
N LEU A 115 11.19 -17.24 5.63
CA LEU A 115 10.05 -16.71 6.38
C LEU A 115 9.14 -17.89 6.71
N SER A 116 8.92 -18.13 7.98
CA SER A 116 7.96 -19.11 8.50
C SER A 116 6.80 -18.35 9.13
N VAL A 117 5.58 -18.57 8.63
CA VAL A 117 4.38 -17.92 9.15
C VAL A 117 3.45 -18.93 9.78
N TRP A 118 2.96 -18.64 10.97
CA TRP A 118 2.02 -19.44 11.73
C TRP A 118 1.08 -18.56 12.56
N HIS A 119 -0.22 -18.73 12.38
CA HIS A 119 -1.26 -17.96 13.08
C HIS A 119 -1.13 -16.43 13.01
N GLY A 120 -0.59 -15.91 11.92
CA GLY A 120 -0.41 -14.48 11.70
C GLY A 120 0.92 -13.91 12.23
N GLU A 121 1.79 -14.76 12.79
CA GLU A 121 3.11 -14.37 13.28
C GLU A 121 4.20 -14.91 12.33
N GLY A 122 5.18 -14.06 12.03
CA GLY A 122 6.33 -14.39 11.19
C GLY A 122 7.58 -14.65 12.00
N SER A 123 8.39 -15.62 11.56
CA SER A 123 9.76 -15.84 12.06
C SER A 123 10.70 -15.91 10.88
N VAL A 124 11.83 -15.20 10.93
CA VAL A 124 12.75 -15.05 9.81
C VAL A 124 14.17 -15.48 10.19
N GLU A 125 14.76 -16.31 9.35
CA GLU A 125 16.15 -16.70 9.50
C GLU A 125 16.93 -16.56 8.18
N LYS A 126 18.21 -16.22 8.29
CA LYS A 126 19.12 -16.18 7.14
C LYS A 126 19.62 -17.58 6.85
N MET A 127 19.48 -18.00 5.60
CA MET A 127 19.86 -19.33 5.14
C MET A 127 21.29 -19.34 4.59
N PRO A 128 21.94 -20.52 4.56
CA PRO A 128 23.20 -20.68 3.85
C PRO A 128 23.08 -20.26 2.38
N PRO A 129 24.15 -19.70 1.78
CA PRO A 129 24.13 -19.17 0.41
C PRO A 129 23.74 -20.20 -0.67
N GLU A 130 24.00 -21.48 -0.43
CA GLU A 130 23.67 -22.59 -1.32
C GLU A 130 22.20 -23.02 -1.26
N THR A 131 21.42 -22.45 -0.36
CA THR A 131 20.00 -22.80 -0.21
C THR A 131 19.21 -22.32 -1.44
N ALA A 132 18.52 -23.24 -2.11
CA ALA A 132 17.68 -22.93 -3.24
C ALA A 132 16.48 -22.07 -2.79
N ALA A 133 16.34 -20.88 -3.37
CA ALA A 133 15.21 -20.00 -3.12
C ALA A 133 14.02 -20.40 -4.01
N ALA A 134 12.82 -20.41 -3.44
CA ALA A 134 11.59 -20.61 -4.18
C ALA A 134 11.20 -19.35 -4.99
N VAL A 135 11.57 -18.16 -4.49
CA VAL A 135 11.37 -16.90 -5.19
C VAL A 135 12.59 -15.99 -5.06
N THR A 136 12.76 -15.10 -6.04
CA THR A 136 13.86 -14.13 -6.08
C THR A 136 13.29 -12.75 -6.38
N LEU A 137 13.78 -11.73 -5.66
CA LEU A 137 13.31 -10.37 -5.78
C LEU A 137 14.37 -9.34 -5.32
N PRO A 138 14.39 -8.13 -5.90
CA PRO A 138 15.16 -7.03 -5.35
C PRO A 138 14.49 -6.46 -4.08
N HIS A 139 15.27 -5.80 -3.22
CA HIS A 139 14.77 -5.24 -1.95
C HIS A 139 13.58 -4.29 -2.11
N GLY A 140 13.54 -3.52 -3.21
CA GLY A 140 12.42 -2.63 -3.50
C GLY A 140 11.10 -3.38 -3.70
N THR A 141 11.15 -4.54 -4.34
CA THR A 141 9.98 -5.42 -4.48
C THR A 141 9.54 -5.99 -3.14
N LEU A 142 10.48 -6.36 -2.27
CA LEU A 142 10.14 -6.80 -0.91
C LEU A 142 9.43 -5.69 -0.13
N ALA A 143 9.84 -4.42 -0.30
CA ALA A 143 9.15 -3.29 0.31
C ALA A 143 7.71 -3.13 -0.24
N LEU A 144 7.50 -3.26 -1.56
CA LEU A 144 6.16 -3.20 -2.17
C LEU A 144 5.24 -4.30 -1.66
N LEU A 145 5.76 -5.52 -1.48
CA LEU A 145 5.03 -6.64 -0.88
C LEU A 145 4.69 -6.36 0.59
N ALA A 146 5.68 -5.96 1.38
CA ALA A 146 5.49 -5.68 2.81
C ALA A 146 4.49 -4.55 3.08
N PHE A 147 4.46 -3.53 2.23
CA PHE A 147 3.45 -2.45 2.30
C PHE A 147 2.13 -2.80 1.60
N GLY A 148 2.05 -3.91 0.88
CA GLY A 148 0.84 -4.34 0.17
C GLY A 148 0.39 -3.37 -0.93
N THR A 149 1.32 -2.63 -1.54
CA THR A 149 1.00 -1.55 -2.49
C THR A 149 0.70 -2.05 -3.90
N LEU A 150 1.25 -3.20 -4.29
CA LEU A 150 1.06 -3.82 -5.60
C LEU A 150 0.66 -5.29 -5.45
N ALA A 151 -0.13 -5.77 -6.40
CA ALA A 151 -0.45 -7.18 -6.50
C ALA A 151 0.78 -7.99 -6.96
N VAL A 152 0.87 -9.24 -6.52
CA VAL A 152 1.96 -10.15 -6.91
C VAL A 152 2.02 -10.32 -8.42
N GLN A 153 0.88 -10.40 -9.11
CA GLN A 153 0.80 -10.55 -10.56
C GLN A 153 1.41 -9.36 -11.31
N ASP A 154 1.25 -8.13 -10.77
CA ASP A 154 1.85 -6.93 -11.36
C ASP A 154 3.39 -6.97 -11.22
N LEU A 155 3.90 -7.47 -10.09
CA LEU A 155 5.34 -7.61 -9.86
C LEU A 155 5.96 -8.69 -10.76
N ILE A 156 5.24 -9.78 -11.03
CA ILE A 156 5.65 -10.82 -11.99
C ILE A 156 5.68 -10.23 -13.41
N PHE A 157 4.62 -9.53 -13.81
CA PHE A 157 4.53 -8.90 -15.13
C PHE A 157 5.66 -7.89 -15.38
N GLN A 158 6.07 -7.16 -14.34
CA GLN A 158 7.17 -6.20 -14.39
C GLN A 158 8.56 -6.85 -14.25
N GLU A 159 8.64 -8.19 -14.22
CA GLU A 159 9.88 -8.94 -14.02
C GLU A 159 10.64 -8.56 -12.73
N LYS A 160 9.89 -8.13 -11.71
CA LYS A 160 10.42 -7.75 -10.39
C LYS A 160 10.33 -8.86 -9.36
N LEU A 161 9.57 -9.91 -9.65
CA LEU A 161 9.40 -11.09 -8.83
C LEU A 161 9.42 -12.31 -9.74
N SER A 162 10.24 -13.31 -9.41
CA SER A 162 10.31 -14.56 -10.14
C SER A 162 10.49 -15.73 -9.19
N GLY A 163 10.03 -16.92 -9.59
CA GLY A 163 10.16 -18.11 -8.77
C GLY A 163 9.36 -19.29 -9.28
N SER A 164 9.23 -20.31 -8.46
CA SER A 164 8.35 -21.45 -8.72
C SER A 164 6.89 -21.07 -8.50
N ASP A 165 5.96 -21.72 -9.21
CA ASP A 165 4.52 -21.46 -9.08
C ASP A 165 4.06 -21.55 -7.61
N ALA A 166 4.44 -22.59 -6.89
CA ALA A 166 4.10 -22.75 -5.47
C ALA A 166 4.72 -21.66 -4.58
N GLY A 167 5.91 -21.14 -4.93
CA GLY A 167 6.55 -20.04 -4.21
C GLY A 167 5.80 -18.71 -4.44
N LEU A 168 5.37 -18.46 -5.67
CA LEU A 168 4.63 -17.26 -6.05
C LEU A 168 3.21 -17.26 -5.45
N GLU A 169 2.52 -18.41 -5.45
CA GLU A 169 1.22 -18.58 -4.77
C GLU A 169 1.35 -18.28 -3.27
N LEU A 170 2.40 -18.82 -2.62
CA LEU A 170 2.61 -18.55 -1.20
C LEU A 170 2.94 -17.07 -0.93
N VAL A 171 3.66 -16.38 -1.81
CA VAL A 171 3.87 -14.92 -1.70
C VAL A 171 2.54 -14.17 -1.77
N GLU A 172 1.64 -14.54 -2.68
CA GLU A 172 0.32 -13.92 -2.82
C GLU A 172 -0.54 -14.10 -1.56
N ASP A 173 -0.50 -15.28 -0.96
CA ASP A 173 -1.22 -15.59 0.26
C ASP A 173 -0.65 -14.84 1.49
N LEU A 174 0.69 -14.75 1.60
CA LEU A 174 1.37 -14.12 2.73
C LEU A 174 1.37 -12.59 2.67
N PHE A 175 1.37 -12.00 1.47
CA PHE A 175 1.47 -10.55 1.25
C PHE A 175 0.27 -10.02 0.44
N PRO A 176 -0.94 -10.08 1.00
CA PRO A 176 -2.13 -9.59 0.31
C PRO A 176 -2.02 -8.08 0.07
N GLN A 177 -2.56 -7.63 -1.06
CA GLN A 177 -2.65 -6.20 -1.34
C GLN A 177 -3.51 -5.49 -0.30
N THR A 178 -3.02 -4.37 0.21
CA THR A 178 -3.69 -3.56 1.25
C THR A 178 -3.99 -2.16 0.76
N LYS A 179 -4.85 -1.47 1.51
CA LYS A 179 -5.18 -0.06 1.25
C LYS A 179 -4.16 0.83 1.96
N CYS A 180 -3.04 1.08 1.31
CA CYS A 180 -2.02 1.94 1.84
C CYS A 180 -2.33 3.41 1.49
N TYR A 181 -2.35 4.27 2.49
CA TYR A 181 -2.58 5.70 2.34
C TYR A 181 -1.94 6.48 3.48
N ILE A 182 -1.29 7.58 3.13
CA ILE A 182 -0.76 8.56 4.08
C ILE A 182 -1.02 9.95 3.51
N ASN A 183 -1.39 10.89 4.37
CA ASN A 183 -1.66 12.29 4.01
C ASN A 183 -1.00 13.26 5.00
N GLU A 184 0.17 12.89 5.51
CA GLU A 184 0.97 13.72 6.41
C GLU A 184 2.20 14.23 5.66
N TRP A 185 2.40 15.54 5.72
CA TRP A 185 3.57 16.23 5.15
C TRP A 185 4.57 16.50 6.28
N TYR A 186 5.83 16.12 6.08
CA TYR A 186 6.92 16.34 7.03
C TYR A 186 7.83 17.47 6.56
#